data_cfebda674f02022d0549c95729b6d934
#
_entry.id   cfebda674f02022d0549c95729b6d934
#
_cell.length_a   1.000
_cell.length_b   1.000
_cell.length_c   1.000
_cell.angle_alpha   90.00
_cell.angle_beta   90.00
_cell.angle_gamma   90.00
#
_symmetry.space_group_name_H-M   'P 1'
#
loop_
_entity.id
_entity.type
_entity.pdbx_description
1 polymer ?
#
loop_
_entity_poly.entity_id
_entity_poly.type
_entity_poly.pdbx_seq_one_letter_code
_entity_poly.pdbx_strand_id
1 'polypeptide(L)'
;MKLKQLLIGALLLAIPATGFAAPIVIKFSHVVAQNTPKGQAADYFKKIAEERTKGKVKVEVYPNSQLYKDKEEMEALQLGAVQMLAPSLAKFGPLGVKEFEVFDLPFIFDNYQELHKVTQGPVGAKLLKKLEPKGILGLAYWDNGFKVMSANKPLKTTDDFKGQKMRIQSSKVLESQMRAVGAIPQTMAFSEVYQALQTGVVNGTENPPSNLYTQKMHEVQKYVTLSDHGYLGYAVIVNKKFWAGLPADVRATLEQCMKDATKYANDVAKKDNDEALAAVKKSGRSQLISLTPQERAAWKKAMDKTHKENMGRIGADIVKEVYAATGYTP
;
A
#
# COMPACT_ATOMS: atom_id res chain seq x y z
N MET A 1 50.35 62.46 44.32
CA MET A 1 50.13 61.02 44.05
C MET A 1 48.98 60.95 43.07
N LYS A 2 49.27 60.54 41.82
CA LYS A 2 48.26 60.48 40.72
C LYS A 2 47.87 58.98 40.53
N LEU A 3 46.56 58.70 40.76
CA LEU A 3 45.97 57.41 40.58
C LEU A 3 45.59 57.24 39.12
N LYS A 4 46.25 56.28 38.42
CA LYS A 4 45.94 55.90 37.05
C LYS A 4 44.79 54.89 37.05
N GLN A 5 43.63 55.25 36.52
CA GLN A 5 42.53 54.32 36.25
C GLN A 5 42.86 53.54 34.98
N LEU A 6 42.95 52.21 35.09
CA LEU A 6 43.00 51.26 33.97
C LEU A 6 41.53 50.95 33.56
N LEU A 7 41.13 51.36 32.39
CA LEU A 7 39.91 50.92 31.69
C LEU A 7 40.19 49.58 30.99
N ILE A 8 39.66 48.50 31.56
CA ILE A 8 39.63 47.19 30.88
C ILE A 8 38.38 47.17 30.01
N GLY A 9 38.55 47.31 28.69
CA GLY A 9 37.48 47.14 27.70
C GLY A 9 37.14 45.65 27.54
N ALA A 10 36.00 45.19 28.02
CA ALA A 10 35.49 43.87 27.73
C ALA A 10 34.92 43.82 26.30
N LEU A 11 35.65 43.14 25.40
CA LEU A 11 35.20 42.88 24.05
C LEU A 11 34.20 41.70 24.11
N LEU A 12 32.90 42.01 24.12
CA LEU A 12 31.82 41.01 23.99
C LEU A 12 31.83 40.48 22.54
N LEU A 13 32.44 39.32 22.33
CA LEU A 13 32.29 38.53 21.14
C LEU A 13 30.84 38.02 21.03
N ALA A 14 30.02 38.70 20.26
CA ALA A 14 28.69 38.24 19.87
C ALA A 14 28.89 36.99 18.95
N ILE A 15 28.79 35.80 19.53
CA ILE A 15 28.69 34.54 18.76
C ILE A 15 27.32 34.57 18.10
N PRO A 16 27.21 34.58 16.77
CA PRO A 16 25.90 34.44 16.13
C PRO A 16 25.33 33.08 16.53
N ALA A 17 24.29 33.06 17.34
CA ALA A 17 23.49 31.87 17.54
C ALA A 17 22.84 31.53 16.21
N THR A 18 23.47 30.65 15.46
CA THR A 18 22.82 30.00 14.30
C THR A 18 21.69 29.17 14.86
N GLY A 19 20.55 29.79 15.05
CA GLY A 19 19.32 29.10 15.45
C GLY A 19 18.98 28.08 14.35
N PHE A 20 19.26 26.81 14.59
CA PHE A 20 18.72 25.75 13.75
C PHE A 20 17.20 25.83 13.89
N ALA A 21 16.52 26.18 12.81
CA ALA A 21 15.06 26.06 12.76
C ALA A 21 14.68 24.62 13.09
N ALA A 22 13.63 24.43 13.86
CA ALA A 22 13.15 23.08 14.18
C ALA A 22 12.86 22.32 12.88
N PRO A 23 13.20 21.02 12.81
CA PRO A 23 13.00 20.24 11.60
C PRO A 23 11.52 20.14 11.25
N ILE A 24 11.23 20.11 9.95
CA ILE A 24 9.91 19.80 9.43
C ILE A 24 9.62 18.32 9.70
N VAL A 25 8.60 18.02 10.48
CA VAL A 25 8.24 16.65 10.83
C VAL A 25 7.24 16.08 9.80
N ILE A 26 7.56 14.93 9.24
CA ILE A 26 6.68 14.13 8.38
C ILE A 26 6.31 12.85 9.13
N LYS A 27 5.08 12.75 9.61
CA LYS A 27 4.54 11.50 10.15
C LYS A 27 4.07 10.64 8.99
N PHE A 28 4.75 9.51 8.77
CA PHE A 28 4.45 8.53 7.76
C PHE A 28 3.83 7.29 8.42
N SER A 29 2.51 7.16 8.37
CA SER A 29 1.77 6.04 8.95
C SER A 29 1.46 4.98 7.91
N HIS A 30 1.48 3.71 8.32
CA HIS A 30 1.01 2.60 7.49
C HIS A 30 0.55 1.39 8.32
N VAL A 31 -0.25 0.51 7.73
CA VAL A 31 -0.95 -0.56 8.44
C VAL A 31 -0.24 -1.92 8.42
N VAL A 32 0.86 -2.06 7.68
CA VAL A 32 1.58 -3.35 7.54
C VAL A 32 2.82 -3.40 8.44
N ALA A 33 3.41 -4.58 8.60
CA ALA A 33 4.64 -4.76 9.36
C ALA A 33 5.83 -4.01 8.72
N GLN A 34 6.78 -3.61 9.55
CA GLN A 34 7.97 -2.88 9.11
C GLN A 34 8.82 -3.66 8.10
N ASN A 35 8.87 -4.98 8.24
CA ASN A 35 9.63 -5.89 7.36
C ASN A 35 8.87 -6.34 6.10
N THR A 36 7.82 -5.63 5.71
CA THR A 36 7.18 -5.78 4.39
C THR A 36 7.86 -4.89 3.35
N PRO A 37 7.67 -5.11 2.03
CA PRO A 37 8.20 -4.20 1.00
C PRO A 37 7.87 -2.73 1.27
N LYS A 38 6.62 -2.43 1.63
CA LYS A 38 6.18 -1.08 2.00
C LYS A 38 6.87 -0.54 3.25
N GLY A 39 6.97 -1.36 4.30
CA GLY A 39 7.63 -0.93 5.54
C GLY A 39 9.10 -0.60 5.32
N GLN A 40 9.83 -1.46 4.61
CA GLN A 40 11.23 -1.24 4.23
C GLN A 40 11.39 0.01 3.36
N ALA A 41 10.48 0.24 2.40
CA ALA A 41 10.51 1.42 1.55
C ALA A 41 10.24 2.71 2.33
N ALA A 42 9.35 2.69 3.33
CA ALA A 42 9.11 3.83 4.21
C ALA A 42 10.35 4.16 5.05
N ASP A 43 11.05 3.15 5.59
CA ASP A 43 12.31 3.34 6.32
C ASP A 43 13.44 3.84 5.41
N TYR A 44 13.50 3.32 4.18
CA TYR A 44 14.46 3.80 3.20
C TYR A 44 14.20 5.27 2.81
N PHE A 45 12.93 5.63 2.55
CA PHE A 45 12.54 7.03 2.32
C PHE A 45 12.94 7.92 3.49
N LYS A 46 12.64 7.51 4.75
CA LYS A 46 13.06 8.23 5.96
C LYS A 46 14.56 8.50 5.92
N LYS A 47 15.36 7.46 5.75
CA LYS A 47 16.82 7.56 5.75
C LYS A 47 17.32 8.60 4.74
N ILE A 48 16.95 8.45 3.46
CA ILE A 48 17.48 9.32 2.41
C ILE A 48 16.88 10.73 2.46
N ALA A 49 15.65 10.90 2.97
CA ALA A 49 15.04 12.22 3.16
C ALA A 49 15.76 13.02 4.25
N GLU A 50 16.04 12.41 5.40
CA GLU A 50 16.77 13.05 6.50
C GLU A 50 18.22 13.37 6.11
N GLU A 51 18.92 12.46 5.45
CA GLU A 51 20.29 12.64 4.96
C GLU A 51 20.38 13.78 3.93
N ARG A 52 19.56 13.74 2.86
CA ARG A 52 19.66 14.69 1.74
C ARG A 52 19.15 16.08 2.09
N THR A 53 18.23 16.20 3.04
CA THR A 53 17.78 17.49 3.56
C THR A 53 18.71 18.03 4.66
N LYS A 54 19.79 17.29 4.99
CA LYS A 54 20.75 17.65 6.05
C LYS A 54 20.06 17.96 7.38
N GLY A 55 19.05 17.14 7.73
CA GLY A 55 18.26 17.27 8.97
C GLY A 55 17.20 18.37 8.95
N LYS A 56 16.97 19.08 7.83
CA LYS A 56 15.83 20.01 7.72
C LYS A 56 14.48 19.30 7.82
N VAL A 57 14.43 18.01 7.46
CA VAL A 57 13.25 17.16 7.59
C VAL A 57 13.55 16.01 8.54
N LYS A 58 12.56 15.67 9.38
CA LYS A 58 12.53 14.45 10.21
C LYS A 58 11.33 13.62 9.78
N VAL A 59 11.55 12.36 9.39
CA VAL A 59 10.48 11.42 9.03
C VAL A 59 10.25 10.45 10.19
N GLU A 60 9.03 10.41 10.70
CA GLU A 60 8.61 9.49 11.75
C GLU A 60 7.72 8.42 11.14
N VAL A 61 8.24 7.19 11.00
CA VAL A 61 7.49 6.06 10.43
C VAL A 61 6.74 5.33 11.53
N TYR A 62 5.45 5.11 11.32
CA TYR A 62 4.54 4.42 12.24
C TYR A 62 3.90 3.21 11.54
N PRO A 63 4.50 2.01 11.66
CA PRO A 63 4.00 0.77 11.07
C PRO A 63 2.85 0.15 11.87
N ASN A 64 2.30 -0.98 11.37
CA ASN A 64 1.35 -1.85 12.07
C ASN A 64 0.11 -1.12 12.64
N SER A 65 -0.40 -0.11 11.95
CA SER A 65 -1.55 0.68 12.42
C SER A 65 -1.33 1.34 13.79
N GLN A 66 -0.08 1.69 14.16
CA GLN A 66 0.24 2.28 15.46
C GLN A 66 -0.48 3.61 15.71
N LEU A 67 -0.70 4.43 14.68
CA LEU A 67 -1.45 5.67 14.80
C LEU A 67 -2.92 5.50 14.40
N TYR A 68 -3.16 4.90 13.24
CA TYR A 68 -4.49 4.80 12.65
C TYR A 68 -4.67 3.47 11.93
N LYS A 69 -5.90 2.93 11.97
CA LYS A 69 -6.33 1.81 11.15
C LYS A 69 -6.67 2.26 9.74
N ASP A 70 -7.04 1.33 8.87
CA ASP A 70 -7.27 1.51 7.44
C ASP A 70 -8.17 2.70 7.05
N LYS A 71 -9.29 2.90 7.74
CA LYS A 71 -10.23 3.97 7.43
C LYS A 71 -9.79 5.31 8.02
N GLU A 72 -9.39 5.28 9.27
CA GLU A 72 -9.02 6.45 10.04
C GLU A 72 -7.75 7.13 9.49
N GLU A 73 -6.79 6.35 8.91
CA GLU A 73 -5.56 6.94 8.36
C GLU A 73 -5.84 7.91 7.20
N MET A 74 -6.85 7.65 6.36
CA MET A 74 -7.21 8.52 5.24
C MET A 74 -7.81 9.84 5.73
N GLU A 75 -8.68 9.78 6.74
CA GLU A 75 -9.26 10.97 7.37
C GLU A 75 -8.18 11.78 8.10
N ALA A 76 -7.26 11.11 8.82
CA ALA A 76 -6.13 11.74 9.50
C ALA A 76 -5.20 12.49 8.54
N LEU A 77 -4.96 11.94 7.34
CA LEU A 77 -4.19 12.62 6.30
C LEU A 77 -4.90 13.88 5.81
N GLN A 78 -6.20 13.79 5.51
CA GLN A 78 -6.97 14.95 5.02
C GLN A 78 -7.02 16.07 6.06
N LEU A 79 -7.13 15.73 7.35
CA LEU A 79 -7.09 16.69 8.47
C LEU A 79 -5.67 17.20 8.78
N GLY A 80 -4.63 16.60 8.22
CA GLY A 80 -3.23 16.96 8.47
C GLY A 80 -2.65 16.43 9.78
N ALA A 81 -3.32 15.49 10.44
CA ALA A 81 -2.81 14.83 11.65
C ALA A 81 -1.62 13.91 11.34
N VAL A 82 -1.55 13.35 10.12
CA VAL A 82 -0.37 12.74 9.51
C VAL A 82 -0.11 13.42 8.17
N GLN A 83 1.15 13.41 7.72
CA GLN A 83 1.57 14.11 6.51
C GLN A 83 1.67 13.18 5.31
N MET A 84 1.97 11.89 5.54
CA MET A 84 2.21 10.91 4.49
C MET A 84 1.62 9.54 4.84
N LEU A 85 1.07 8.86 3.83
CA LEU A 85 0.55 7.50 3.90
C LEU A 85 0.95 6.71 2.65
N ALA A 86 0.82 5.39 2.73
CA ALA A 86 0.86 4.49 1.57
C ALA A 86 -0.30 3.47 1.65
N PRO A 87 -1.57 3.91 1.52
CA PRO A 87 -2.73 3.02 1.56
C PRO A 87 -2.78 2.12 0.34
N SER A 88 -3.44 0.96 0.48
CA SER A 88 -3.73 0.10 -0.67
C SER A 88 -4.69 0.80 -1.64
N LEU A 89 -4.58 0.46 -2.93
CA LEU A 89 -5.38 1.07 -3.99
C LEU A 89 -6.90 0.86 -3.79
N ALA A 90 -7.28 -0.24 -3.14
CA ALA A 90 -8.66 -0.56 -2.77
C ALA A 90 -9.33 0.46 -1.81
N LYS A 91 -8.55 1.31 -1.13
CA LYS A 91 -9.08 2.26 -0.14
C LYS A 91 -9.56 3.58 -0.73
N PHE A 92 -9.28 3.84 -2.00
CA PHE A 92 -9.68 5.08 -2.64
C PHE A 92 -11.14 5.09 -3.12
N GLY A 93 -11.74 3.92 -3.37
CA GLY A 93 -13.16 3.79 -3.69
C GLY A 93 -14.06 4.41 -2.61
N PRO A 94 -13.95 4.02 -1.33
CA PRO A 94 -14.66 4.64 -0.22
C PRO A 94 -14.40 6.14 -0.05
N LEU A 95 -13.22 6.62 -0.40
CA LEU A 95 -12.88 8.05 -0.41
C LEU A 95 -13.62 8.83 -1.52
N GLY A 96 -14.29 8.11 -2.43
CA GLY A 96 -15.04 8.65 -3.56
C GLY A 96 -14.24 8.76 -4.85
N VAL A 97 -13.06 8.13 -4.93
CA VAL A 97 -12.25 8.01 -6.17
C VAL A 97 -12.31 6.56 -6.65
N LYS A 98 -13.49 6.20 -7.16
CA LYS A 98 -13.86 4.81 -7.51
C LYS A 98 -13.01 4.22 -8.63
N GLU A 99 -12.40 5.07 -9.43
CA GLU A 99 -11.54 4.67 -10.55
C GLU A 99 -10.34 3.86 -10.12
N PHE A 100 -9.84 4.03 -8.89
CA PHE A 100 -8.77 3.20 -8.33
C PHE A 100 -9.17 1.73 -8.16
N GLU A 101 -10.47 1.42 -8.09
CA GLU A 101 -10.94 0.04 -8.02
C GLU A 101 -10.64 -0.77 -9.31
N VAL A 102 -10.15 -0.14 -10.38
CA VAL A 102 -9.64 -0.83 -11.58
C VAL A 102 -8.51 -1.80 -11.25
N PHE A 103 -7.68 -1.49 -10.27
CA PHE A 103 -6.58 -2.35 -9.82
C PHE A 103 -7.06 -3.61 -9.07
N ASP A 104 -8.31 -3.61 -8.61
CA ASP A 104 -8.93 -4.76 -7.92
C ASP A 104 -9.64 -5.72 -8.87
N LEU A 105 -9.75 -5.38 -10.18
CA LEU A 105 -10.35 -6.29 -11.15
C LEU A 105 -9.56 -7.60 -11.23
N PRO A 106 -10.23 -8.75 -11.12
CA PRO A 106 -9.55 -10.04 -11.07
C PRO A 106 -8.81 -10.33 -12.39
N PHE A 107 -7.59 -10.86 -12.28
CA PHE A 107 -6.75 -11.25 -13.41
C PHE A 107 -6.45 -10.14 -14.42
N ILE A 108 -6.59 -8.86 -14.03
CA ILE A 108 -6.35 -7.70 -14.92
C ILE A 108 -4.87 -7.55 -15.30
N PHE A 109 -3.97 -8.09 -14.49
CA PHE A 109 -2.52 -8.11 -14.70
C PHE A 109 -2.00 -9.54 -14.62
N ASP A 110 -1.22 -9.98 -15.60
CA ASP A 110 -0.56 -11.28 -15.58
C ASP A 110 0.86 -11.21 -15.01
N ASN A 111 1.47 -10.01 -14.98
CA ASN A 111 2.84 -9.79 -14.50
C ASN A 111 3.11 -8.33 -14.13
N TYR A 112 4.27 -8.09 -13.47
CA TYR A 112 4.70 -6.74 -13.08
C TYR A 112 4.97 -5.82 -14.28
N GLN A 113 5.35 -6.34 -15.44
CA GLN A 113 5.59 -5.51 -16.62
C GLN A 113 4.30 -4.86 -17.12
N GLU A 114 3.20 -5.61 -17.18
CA GLU A 114 1.88 -5.08 -17.52
C GLU A 114 1.39 -4.08 -16.48
N LEU A 115 1.53 -4.43 -15.21
CA LEU A 115 1.18 -3.55 -14.10
C LEU A 115 1.93 -2.19 -14.21
N HIS A 116 3.23 -2.22 -14.45
CA HIS A 116 4.04 -1.01 -14.53
C HIS A 116 3.71 -0.14 -15.74
N LYS A 117 3.23 -0.72 -16.87
CA LYS A 117 2.68 0.10 -17.98
C LYS A 117 1.50 0.96 -17.52
N VAL A 118 0.71 0.48 -16.57
CA VAL A 118 -0.43 1.23 -16.01
C VAL A 118 0.02 2.19 -14.91
N THR A 119 0.73 1.71 -13.88
CA THR A 119 1.11 2.52 -12.71
C THR A 119 2.13 3.61 -13.03
N GLN A 120 3.06 3.36 -13.95
CA GLN A 120 4.09 4.30 -14.38
C GLN A 120 3.73 5.05 -15.67
N GLY A 121 2.58 4.71 -16.25
CA GLY A 121 2.07 5.29 -17.49
C GLY A 121 1.04 6.42 -17.28
N PRO A 122 0.43 6.88 -18.38
CA PRO A 122 -0.56 7.97 -18.34
C PRO A 122 -1.78 7.67 -17.47
N VAL A 123 -2.24 6.42 -17.42
CA VAL A 123 -3.39 6.00 -16.60
C VAL A 123 -3.09 6.21 -15.12
N GLY A 124 -1.94 5.75 -14.64
CA GLY A 124 -1.50 5.93 -13.26
C GLY A 124 -1.41 7.41 -12.88
N ALA A 125 -0.79 8.23 -13.74
CA ALA A 125 -0.68 9.67 -13.53
C ALA A 125 -2.06 10.35 -13.47
N LYS A 126 -2.98 9.97 -14.36
CA LYS A 126 -4.38 10.45 -14.38
C LYS A 126 -5.12 10.11 -13.09
N LEU A 127 -4.94 8.88 -12.59
CA LEU A 127 -5.56 8.44 -11.34
C LEU A 127 -5.05 9.22 -10.12
N LEU A 128 -3.72 9.43 -10.00
CA LEU A 128 -3.15 10.21 -8.90
C LEU A 128 -3.70 11.66 -8.89
N LYS A 129 -3.88 12.28 -10.04
CA LYS A 129 -4.47 13.63 -10.14
C LYS A 129 -5.91 13.69 -9.63
N LYS A 130 -6.68 12.60 -9.72
CA LYS A 130 -8.05 12.54 -9.19
C LYS A 130 -8.13 12.63 -7.66
N LEU A 131 -7.01 12.51 -6.96
CA LEU A 131 -6.93 12.69 -5.52
C LEU A 131 -6.88 14.17 -5.10
N GLU A 132 -6.47 15.06 -5.99
CA GLU A 132 -6.24 16.47 -5.66
C GLU A 132 -7.48 17.21 -5.14
N PRO A 133 -8.71 17.00 -5.70
CA PRO A 133 -9.92 17.59 -5.15
C PRO A 133 -10.27 17.12 -3.73
N LYS A 134 -9.66 16.00 -3.29
CA LYS A 134 -9.81 15.47 -1.92
C LYS A 134 -8.79 16.04 -0.92
N GLY A 135 -7.99 17.03 -1.34
CA GLY A 135 -6.92 17.59 -0.51
C GLY A 135 -5.69 16.68 -0.39
N ILE A 136 -5.56 15.74 -1.31
CA ILE A 136 -4.49 14.72 -1.32
C ILE A 136 -3.66 14.88 -2.59
N LEU A 137 -2.33 14.80 -2.46
CA LEU A 137 -1.42 14.72 -3.59
C LEU A 137 -0.84 13.31 -3.65
N GLY A 138 -1.01 12.64 -4.80
CA GLY A 138 -0.38 11.34 -5.06
C GLY A 138 1.05 11.54 -5.58
N LEU A 139 2.02 10.83 -4.99
CA LEU A 139 3.45 10.96 -5.33
C LEU A 139 3.95 9.79 -6.16
N ALA A 140 3.54 8.57 -5.86
CA ALA A 140 4.07 7.36 -6.47
C ALA A 140 3.14 6.15 -6.26
N TYR A 141 3.43 5.08 -7.00
CA TYR A 141 2.89 3.73 -6.74
C TYR A 141 4.00 2.83 -6.24
N TRP A 142 3.72 2.06 -5.19
CA TRP A 142 4.60 1.04 -4.64
C TRP A 142 3.97 -0.34 -4.77
N ASP A 143 4.74 -1.31 -5.25
CA ASP A 143 4.28 -2.69 -5.33
C ASP A 143 4.23 -3.34 -3.94
N ASN A 144 3.24 -4.21 -3.74
CA ASN A 144 3.36 -5.31 -2.82
C ASN A 144 3.50 -6.61 -3.62
N GLY A 145 2.43 -7.06 -4.27
CA GLY A 145 2.52 -8.26 -5.07
C GLY A 145 1.19 -8.83 -5.52
N PHE A 146 1.29 -9.96 -6.23
CA PHE A 146 0.14 -10.76 -6.60
C PHE A 146 -0.39 -11.52 -5.39
N LYS A 147 -1.72 -11.62 -5.30
CA LYS A 147 -2.41 -12.19 -4.16
C LYS A 147 -2.52 -13.70 -4.25
N VAL A 148 -2.40 -14.35 -3.11
CA VAL A 148 -2.79 -15.74 -2.89
C VAL A 148 -4.07 -15.77 -2.06
N MET A 149 -4.85 -16.85 -2.16
CA MET A 149 -5.98 -17.12 -1.26
C MET A 149 -5.52 -17.97 -0.10
N SER A 150 -5.93 -17.65 1.13
CA SER A 150 -5.74 -18.54 2.27
C SER A 150 -7.07 -18.90 2.90
N ALA A 151 -7.19 -20.14 3.41
CA ALA A 151 -8.40 -20.64 4.05
C ALA A 151 -8.12 -21.84 4.97
N ASN A 152 -9.12 -22.24 5.75
CA ASN A 152 -9.05 -23.45 6.59
C ASN A 152 -9.48 -24.72 5.87
N LYS A 153 -9.87 -24.62 4.59
CA LYS A 153 -10.06 -25.76 3.67
C LYS A 153 -9.37 -25.48 2.33
N PRO A 154 -9.06 -26.49 1.54
CA PRO A 154 -8.50 -26.31 0.21
C PRO A 154 -9.43 -25.47 -0.68
N LEU A 155 -8.88 -24.50 -1.41
CA LEU A 155 -9.58 -23.75 -2.45
C LEU A 155 -8.95 -24.06 -3.79
N LYS A 156 -9.51 -25.02 -4.55
CA LYS A 156 -9.06 -25.42 -5.87
C LYS A 156 -10.08 -25.06 -6.93
N THR A 157 -11.34 -25.34 -6.67
CA THR A 157 -12.44 -25.03 -7.56
C THR A 157 -13.26 -23.85 -7.07
N THR A 158 -14.07 -23.25 -7.92
CA THR A 158 -14.99 -22.17 -7.51
C THR A 158 -16.04 -22.66 -6.52
N ASP A 159 -16.39 -23.94 -6.55
CA ASP A 159 -17.34 -24.53 -5.59
C ASP A 159 -16.79 -24.58 -4.16
N ASP A 160 -15.47 -24.61 -4.00
CA ASP A 160 -14.84 -24.56 -2.69
C ASP A 160 -15.05 -23.23 -1.96
N PHE A 161 -15.39 -22.17 -2.67
CA PHE A 161 -15.69 -20.87 -2.06
C PHE A 161 -17.10 -20.75 -1.52
N LYS A 162 -18.03 -21.61 -1.95
CA LYS A 162 -19.43 -21.48 -1.57
C LYS A 162 -19.62 -21.45 -0.06
N GLY A 163 -20.25 -20.35 0.42
CA GLY A 163 -20.52 -20.12 1.83
C GLY A 163 -19.30 -19.77 2.69
N GLN A 164 -18.08 -19.68 2.11
CA GLN A 164 -16.90 -19.24 2.86
C GLN A 164 -16.99 -17.74 3.14
N LYS A 165 -16.83 -17.34 4.39
CA LYS A 165 -16.66 -15.94 4.79
C LYS A 165 -15.24 -15.53 4.49
N MET A 166 -15.05 -14.75 3.43
CA MET A 166 -13.73 -14.29 2.99
C MET A 166 -13.52 -12.83 3.39
N ARG A 167 -12.48 -12.57 4.16
CA ARG A 167 -12.10 -11.17 4.46
C ARG A 167 -11.59 -10.50 3.20
N ILE A 168 -12.05 -9.29 2.98
CA ILE A 168 -11.59 -8.41 1.89
C ILE A 168 -11.24 -7.02 2.41
N GLN A 169 -10.56 -6.22 1.58
CA GLN A 169 -10.40 -4.79 1.76
C GLN A 169 -11.68 -4.04 1.36
N SER A 170 -11.72 -2.73 1.60
CA SER A 170 -12.90 -1.88 1.36
C SER A 170 -13.06 -1.54 -0.12
N SER A 171 -13.39 -2.52 -0.96
CA SER A 171 -13.61 -2.35 -2.40
C SER A 171 -14.87 -3.08 -2.85
N LYS A 172 -15.70 -2.41 -3.65
CA LYS A 172 -16.89 -3.01 -4.25
C LYS A 172 -16.54 -4.05 -5.31
N VAL A 173 -15.41 -3.88 -5.98
CA VAL A 173 -14.89 -4.87 -6.93
C VAL A 173 -14.51 -6.14 -6.21
N LEU A 174 -13.82 -6.06 -5.07
CA LEU A 174 -13.50 -7.24 -4.26
C LEU A 174 -14.74 -7.93 -3.69
N GLU A 175 -15.77 -7.15 -3.30
CA GLU A 175 -17.08 -7.74 -2.93
C GLU A 175 -17.69 -8.53 -4.09
N SER A 176 -17.75 -7.93 -5.29
CA SER A 176 -18.29 -8.58 -6.50
C SER A 176 -17.48 -9.83 -6.86
N GLN A 177 -16.16 -9.76 -6.79
CA GLN A 177 -15.25 -10.88 -7.03
C GLN A 177 -15.54 -12.08 -6.11
N MET A 178 -15.67 -11.87 -4.80
CA MET A 178 -15.97 -12.94 -3.85
C MET A 178 -17.37 -13.53 -4.07
N ARG A 179 -18.36 -12.67 -4.34
CA ARG A 179 -19.72 -13.13 -4.68
C ARG A 179 -19.75 -13.92 -5.98
N ALA A 180 -18.89 -13.58 -6.94
CA ALA A 180 -18.79 -14.27 -8.22
C ALA A 180 -18.47 -15.78 -8.08
N VAL A 181 -17.74 -16.15 -7.04
CA VAL A 181 -17.39 -17.54 -6.70
C VAL A 181 -18.25 -18.13 -5.56
N GLY A 182 -19.30 -17.43 -5.13
CA GLY A 182 -20.21 -17.88 -4.10
C GLY A 182 -19.71 -17.73 -2.65
N ALA A 183 -18.62 -16.98 -2.45
CA ALA A 183 -18.14 -16.62 -1.12
C ALA A 183 -18.96 -15.47 -0.52
N ILE A 184 -18.87 -15.31 0.80
CA ILE A 184 -19.48 -14.23 1.58
C ILE A 184 -18.37 -13.22 1.93
N PRO A 185 -18.28 -12.07 1.26
CA PRO A 185 -17.27 -11.07 1.55
C PRO A 185 -17.50 -10.40 2.90
N GLN A 186 -16.43 -10.22 3.67
CA GLN A 186 -16.41 -9.54 4.96
C GLN A 186 -15.34 -8.45 4.95
N THR A 187 -15.77 -7.19 4.90
CA THR A 187 -14.83 -6.05 4.96
C THR A 187 -14.40 -5.81 6.40
N MET A 188 -13.08 -5.79 6.64
CA MET A 188 -12.52 -5.43 7.94
C MET A 188 -11.11 -4.86 7.81
N ALA A 189 -10.69 -4.07 8.82
CA ALA A 189 -9.37 -3.49 8.90
C ALA A 189 -8.28 -4.55 8.92
N PHE A 190 -7.10 -4.25 8.34
CA PHE A 190 -6.01 -5.21 8.22
C PHE A 190 -5.50 -5.71 9.58
N SER A 191 -5.45 -4.83 10.58
CA SER A 191 -5.04 -5.15 11.95
C SER A 191 -5.97 -6.13 12.67
N GLU A 192 -7.18 -6.37 12.16
CA GLU A 192 -8.18 -7.25 12.77
C GLU A 192 -8.19 -8.65 12.15
N VAL A 193 -7.51 -8.83 11.01
CA VAL A 193 -7.62 -10.05 10.18
C VAL A 193 -7.10 -11.28 10.90
N TYR A 194 -5.91 -11.22 11.53
CA TYR A 194 -5.35 -12.37 12.24
C TYR A 194 -6.32 -12.92 13.29
N GLN A 195 -6.85 -12.03 14.13
CA GLN A 195 -7.80 -12.40 15.18
C GLN A 195 -9.11 -12.97 14.61
N ALA A 196 -9.63 -12.37 13.52
CA ALA A 196 -10.84 -12.84 12.87
C ALA A 196 -10.68 -14.23 12.22
N LEU A 197 -9.50 -14.53 11.67
CA LEU A 197 -9.14 -15.86 11.17
C LEU A 197 -8.98 -16.87 12.30
N GLN A 198 -8.30 -16.48 13.38
CA GLN A 198 -8.07 -17.33 14.53
C GLN A 198 -9.37 -17.76 15.22
N THR A 199 -10.31 -16.84 15.37
CA THR A 199 -11.61 -17.08 16.02
C THR A 199 -12.69 -17.61 15.07
N GLY A 200 -12.41 -17.72 13.77
CA GLY A 200 -13.36 -18.21 12.78
C GLY A 200 -14.48 -17.24 12.41
N VAL A 201 -14.35 -15.95 12.75
CA VAL A 201 -15.25 -14.88 12.27
C VAL A 201 -15.22 -14.82 10.74
N VAL A 202 -14.03 -15.02 10.15
CA VAL A 202 -13.85 -15.29 8.73
C VAL A 202 -13.10 -16.61 8.53
N ASN A 203 -13.35 -17.26 7.38
CA ASN A 203 -12.76 -18.56 7.06
C ASN A 203 -11.47 -18.42 6.25
N GLY A 204 -11.28 -17.28 5.58
CA GLY A 204 -10.13 -17.03 4.73
C GLY A 204 -9.95 -15.56 4.39
N THR A 205 -8.88 -15.28 3.66
CA THR A 205 -8.51 -13.95 3.19
C THR A 205 -7.64 -14.05 1.93
N GLU A 206 -7.44 -12.91 1.28
CA GLU A 206 -6.50 -12.75 0.17
C GLU A 206 -5.40 -11.76 0.54
N ASN A 207 -4.16 -12.08 0.25
CA ASN A 207 -3.01 -11.19 0.44
C ASN A 207 -1.82 -11.66 -0.40
N PRO A 208 -0.87 -10.78 -0.74
CA PRO A 208 0.44 -11.23 -1.17
C PRO A 208 1.16 -12.00 -0.06
N PRO A 209 2.08 -12.91 -0.42
CA PRO A 209 2.79 -13.76 0.54
C PRO A 209 3.50 -12.98 1.66
N SER A 210 4.09 -11.82 1.37
CA SER A 210 4.78 -10.99 2.37
C SER A 210 3.84 -10.53 3.49
N ASN A 211 2.63 -10.09 3.15
CA ASN A 211 1.63 -9.71 4.14
C ASN A 211 1.10 -10.93 4.92
N LEU A 212 0.85 -12.04 4.23
CA LEU A 212 0.38 -13.28 4.84
C LEU A 212 1.37 -13.80 5.88
N TYR A 213 2.67 -13.77 5.56
CA TYR A 213 3.73 -14.25 6.45
C TYR A 213 4.00 -13.30 7.61
N THR A 214 4.24 -12.02 7.34
CA THR A 214 4.63 -11.02 8.36
C THR A 214 3.51 -10.74 9.38
N GLN A 215 2.25 -10.92 8.99
CA GLN A 215 1.09 -10.86 9.89
C GLN A 215 0.72 -12.22 10.49
N LYS A 216 1.58 -13.23 10.31
CA LYS A 216 1.42 -14.58 10.87
C LYS A 216 0.12 -15.29 10.48
N MET A 217 -0.56 -14.84 9.42
CA MET A 217 -1.82 -15.44 8.98
C MET A 217 -1.67 -16.92 8.63
N HIS A 218 -0.48 -17.34 8.15
CA HIS A 218 -0.15 -18.74 7.88
C HIS A 218 -0.20 -19.64 9.13
N GLU A 219 -0.14 -19.08 10.33
CA GLU A 219 -0.28 -19.85 11.57
C GLU A 219 -1.72 -20.26 11.87
N VAL A 220 -2.70 -19.54 11.31
CA VAL A 220 -4.13 -19.72 11.53
C VAL A 220 -4.89 -20.07 10.23
N GLN A 221 -4.18 -20.34 9.15
CA GLN A 221 -4.72 -20.72 7.83
C GLN A 221 -4.05 -22.00 7.36
N LYS A 222 -4.82 -23.10 7.26
CA LYS A 222 -4.28 -24.43 6.90
C LYS A 222 -3.83 -24.57 5.46
N TYR A 223 -4.42 -23.77 4.55
CA TYR A 223 -4.16 -23.86 3.11
C TYR A 223 -3.91 -22.48 2.53
N VAL A 224 -2.96 -22.43 1.59
CA VAL A 224 -2.64 -21.25 0.80
C VAL A 224 -2.63 -21.63 -0.67
N THR A 225 -3.57 -21.11 -1.44
CA THR A 225 -3.68 -21.36 -2.88
C THR A 225 -2.96 -20.28 -3.66
N LEU A 226 -1.97 -20.68 -4.45
CA LEU A 226 -1.19 -19.83 -5.34
C LEU A 226 -2.00 -19.52 -6.59
N SER A 227 -2.75 -18.44 -6.56
CA SER A 227 -3.77 -18.13 -7.56
C SER A 227 -3.42 -16.95 -8.46
N ASP A 228 -2.62 -16.00 -7.97
CA ASP A 228 -2.27 -14.73 -8.65
C ASP A 228 -3.50 -14.09 -9.33
N HIS A 229 -4.63 -14.17 -8.62
CA HIS A 229 -5.94 -13.75 -9.13
C HIS A 229 -6.16 -12.24 -9.04
N GLY A 230 -5.31 -11.53 -8.35
CA GLY A 230 -5.40 -10.09 -8.16
C GLY A 230 -4.06 -9.50 -7.70
N TYR A 231 -3.98 -8.20 -7.77
CA TYR A 231 -2.81 -7.44 -7.36
C TYR A 231 -3.09 -6.62 -6.09
N LEU A 232 -2.09 -6.43 -5.26
CA LEU A 232 -2.09 -5.48 -4.18
C LEU A 232 -0.90 -4.53 -4.34
N GLY A 233 -1.22 -3.25 -4.46
CA GLY A 233 -0.25 -2.16 -4.49
C GLY A 233 -0.74 -0.99 -3.67
N TYR A 234 0.11 0.01 -3.57
CA TYR A 234 -0.09 1.19 -2.76
C TYR A 234 0.07 2.45 -3.59
N ALA A 235 -0.67 3.51 -3.24
CA ALA A 235 -0.31 4.85 -3.66
C ALA A 235 0.32 5.58 -2.48
N VAL A 236 1.53 6.11 -2.67
CA VAL A 236 2.14 7.03 -1.69
C VAL A 236 1.49 8.38 -1.86
N ILE A 237 0.88 8.87 -0.79
CA ILE A 237 0.09 10.08 -0.80
C ILE A 237 0.49 11.01 0.34
N VAL A 238 0.30 12.31 0.12
CA VAL A 238 0.58 13.36 1.12
C VAL A 238 -0.60 14.32 1.25
N ASN A 239 -0.71 14.97 2.42
CA ASN A 239 -1.61 16.09 2.57
C ASN A 239 -1.18 17.21 1.61
N LYS A 240 -2.08 17.62 0.71
CA LYS A 240 -1.77 18.58 -0.36
C LYS A 240 -1.34 19.94 0.19
N LYS A 241 -2.00 20.43 1.24
CA LYS A 241 -1.67 21.74 1.85
C LYS A 241 -0.30 21.70 2.51
N PHE A 242 0.00 20.64 3.26
CA PHE A 242 1.32 20.44 3.87
C PHE A 242 2.42 20.44 2.82
N TRP A 243 2.26 19.62 1.76
CA TRP A 243 3.27 19.47 0.71
C TRP A 243 3.51 20.76 -0.06
N ALA A 244 2.45 21.51 -0.36
CA ALA A 244 2.54 22.81 -1.02
C ALA A 244 3.23 23.88 -0.15
N GLY A 245 3.12 23.76 1.18
CA GLY A 245 3.75 24.66 2.14
C GLY A 245 5.24 24.39 2.40
N LEU A 246 5.81 23.30 1.88
CA LEU A 246 7.24 23.01 2.01
C LEU A 246 8.09 24.04 1.27
N PRO A 247 9.28 24.42 1.81
CA PRO A 247 10.27 25.16 1.04
C PRO A 247 10.60 24.45 -0.27
N ALA A 248 10.77 25.21 -1.35
CA ALA A 248 10.92 24.65 -2.69
C ALA A 248 12.12 23.68 -2.83
N ASP A 249 13.25 23.99 -2.20
CA ASP A 249 14.44 23.14 -2.15
C ASP A 249 14.20 21.83 -1.41
N VAL A 250 13.50 21.89 -0.28
CA VAL A 250 13.12 20.71 0.52
C VAL A 250 12.17 19.84 -0.28
N ARG A 251 11.12 20.43 -0.86
CA ARG A 251 10.15 19.70 -1.67
C ARG A 251 10.80 18.98 -2.86
N ALA A 252 11.64 19.66 -3.63
CA ALA A 252 12.37 19.07 -4.75
C ALA A 252 13.26 17.89 -4.30
N THR A 253 13.92 18.03 -3.14
CA THR A 253 14.74 16.95 -2.56
C THR A 253 13.87 15.74 -2.18
N LEU A 254 12.71 15.97 -1.52
CA LEU A 254 11.79 14.90 -1.13
C LEU A 254 11.15 14.20 -2.34
N GLU A 255 10.85 14.93 -3.41
CA GLU A 255 10.35 14.35 -4.66
C GLU A 255 11.40 13.42 -5.31
N GLN A 256 12.68 13.78 -5.26
CA GLN A 256 13.74 12.89 -5.71
C GLN A 256 13.92 11.69 -4.77
N CYS A 257 13.84 11.88 -3.45
CA CYS A 257 13.86 10.78 -2.48
C CYS A 257 12.69 9.81 -2.73
N MET A 258 11.50 10.33 -3.08
CA MET A 258 10.35 9.48 -3.38
C MET A 258 10.57 8.63 -4.64
N LYS A 259 11.21 9.16 -5.69
CA LYS A 259 11.57 8.37 -6.87
C LYS A 259 12.50 7.20 -6.51
N ASP A 260 13.51 7.48 -5.71
CA ASP A 260 14.49 6.46 -5.30
C ASP A 260 13.84 5.42 -4.36
N ALA A 261 12.98 5.86 -3.42
CA ALA A 261 12.23 4.96 -2.55
C ALA A 261 11.23 4.09 -3.33
N THR A 262 10.64 4.65 -4.40
CA THR A 262 9.75 3.89 -5.29
C THR A 262 10.50 2.80 -6.04
N LYS A 263 11.67 3.15 -6.59
CA LYS A 263 12.53 2.13 -7.22
C LYS A 263 12.89 1.03 -6.23
N TYR A 264 13.33 1.39 -5.02
CA TYR A 264 13.65 0.43 -3.97
C TYR A 264 12.46 -0.46 -3.61
N ALA A 265 11.27 0.12 -3.38
CA ALA A 265 10.05 -0.62 -3.06
C ALA A 265 9.72 -1.69 -4.12
N ASN A 266 9.77 -1.30 -5.40
CA ASN A 266 9.43 -2.17 -6.52
C ASN A 266 10.50 -3.24 -6.77
N ASP A 267 11.79 -2.91 -6.55
CA ASP A 267 12.89 -3.87 -6.67
C ASP A 267 12.82 -4.98 -5.60
N VAL A 268 12.43 -4.66 -4.37
CA VAL A 268 12.38 -5.64 -3.28
C VAL A 268 11.07 -6.43 -3.22
N ALA A 269 9.97 -5.93 -3.79
CA ALA A 269 8.64 -6.50 -3.63
C ALA A 269 8.56 -7.96 -4.06
N LYS A 270 9.04 -8.29 -5.26
CA LYS A 270 9.02 -9.68 -5.75
C LYS A 270 9.87 -10.60 -4.89
N LYS A 271 11.10 -10.19 -4.56
CA LYS A 271 12.02 -10.97 -3.74
C LYS A 271 11.41 -11.28 -2.37
N ASP A 272 10.87 -10.27 -1.70
CA ASP A 272 10.27 -10.43 -0.37
C ASP A 272 9.05 -11.36 -0.39
N ASN A 273 8.24 -11.35 -1.45
CA ASN A 273 7.14 -12.28 -1.60
C ASN A 273 7.63 -13.72 -1.85
N ASP A 274 8.65 -13.92 -2.66
CA ASP A 274 9.26 -15.23 -2.90
C ASP A 274 9.86 -15.80 -1.60
N GLU A 275 10.58 -14.98 -0.82
CA GLU A 275 11.14 -15.36 0.47
C GLU A 275 10.06 -15.66 1.53
N ALA A 276 9.00 -14.85 1.57
CA ALA A 276 7.87 -15.07 2.46
C ALA A 276 7.14 -16.38 2.14
N LEU A 277 6.94 -16.68 0.85
CA LEU A 277 6.31 -17.94 0.43
C LEU A 277 7.18 -19.14 0.80
N ALA A 278 8.51 -19.05 0.63
CA ALA A 278 9.44 -20.09 1.06
C ALA A 278 9.40 -20.27 2.58
N ALA A 279 9.29 -19.18 3.36
CA ALA A 279 9.17 -19.24 4.82
C ALA A 279 7.85 -19.86 5.27
N VAL A 280 6.72 -19.54 4.61
CA VAL A 280 5.42 -20.21 4.85
C VAL A 280 5.54 -21.70 4.62
N LYS A 281 6.12 -22.11 3.49
CA LYS A 281 6.36 -23.54 3.17
C LYS A 281 7.23 -24.22 4.23
N LYS A 282 8.34 -23.59 4.63
CA LYS A 282 9.28 -24.11 5.64
C LYS A 282 8.63 -24.24 7.01
N SER A 283 7.69 -23.37 7.37
CA SER A 283 7.01 -23.39 8.66
C SER A 283 6.17 -24.67 8.88
N GLY A 284 5.75 -25.33 7.80
CA GLY A 284 4.86 -26.51 7.86
C GLY A 284 3.44 -26.21 8.40
N ARG A 285 3.12 -24.93 8.65
CA ARG A 285 1.82 -24.53 9.22
C ARG A 285 0.70 -24.48 8.18
N SER A 286 1.05 -24.17 6.93
CA SER A 286 0.11 -24.10 5.82
C SER A 286 0.56 -25.02 4.68
N GLN A 287 -0.40 -25.72 4.09
CA GLN A 287 -0.18 -26.47 2.85
C GLN A 287 -0.33 -25.51 1.66
N LEU A 288 0.70 -25.44 0.80
CA LEU A 288 0.63 -24.68 -0.44
C LEU A 288 -0.09 -25.51 -1.51
N ILE A 289 -1.02 -24.87 -2.22
CA ILE A 289 -1.79 -25.44 -3.31
C ILE A 289 -1.47 -24.66 -4.58
N SER A 290 -0.96 -25.34 -5.61
CA SER A 290 -0.86 -24.79 -6.96
C SER A 290 -2.10 -25.17 -7.75
N LEU A 291 -2.70 -24.18 -8.41
CA LEU A 291 -3.79 -24.43 -9.35
C LEU A 291 -3.25 -25.04 -10.65
N THR A 292 -3.95 -26.02 -11.17
CA THR A 292 -3.74 -26.44 -12.57
C THR A 292 -4.17 -25.33 -13.52
N PRO A 293 -3.69 -25.34 -14.79
CA PRO A 293 -4.15 -24.37 -15.79
C PRO A 293 -5.68 -24.37 -15.96
N GLN A 294 -6.32 -25.53 -15.85
CA GLN A 294 -7.78 -25.69 -15.95
C GLN A 294 -8.50 -25.06 -14.74
N GLU A 295 -8.01 -25.30 -13.52
CA GLU A 295 -8.56 -24.69 -12.31
C GLU A 295 -8.42 -23.17 -12.34
N ARG A 296 -7.24 -22.66 -12.75
CA ARG A 296 -7.00 -21.21 -12.88
C ARG A 296 -7.92 -20.59 -13.93
N ALA A 297 -8.10 -21.24 -15.07
CA ALA A 297 -9.02 -20.80 -16.13
C ALA A 297 -10.49 -20.78 -15.65
N ALA A 298 -10.89 -21.77 -14.85
CA ALA A 298 -12.23 -21.81 -14.26
C ALA A 298 -12.45 -20.65 -13.27
N TRP A 299 -11.45 -20.30 -12.45
CA TRP A 299 -11.52 -19.13 -11.57
C TRP A 299 -11.63 -17.84 -12.39
N LYS A 300 -10.78 -17.66 -13.41
CA LYS A 300 -10.83 -16.49 -14.29
C LYS A 300 -12.23 -16.33 -14.89
N LYS A 301 -12.76 -17.41 -15.50
CA LYS A 301 -14.09 -17.41 -16.11
C LYS A 301 -15.21 -17.07 -15.11
N ALA A 302 -15.15 -17.60 -13.89
CA ALA A 302 -16.17 -17.31 -12.87
C ALA A 302 -16.13 -15.86 -12.37
N MET A 303 -14.92 -15.28 -12.27
CA MET A 303 -14.70 -13.92 -11.81
C MET A 303 -14.84 -12.86 -12.92
N ASP A 304 -14.84 -13.26 -14.18
CA ASP A 304 -14.84 -12.36 -15.35
C ASP A 304 -16.05 -11.42 -15.37
N LYS A 305 -17.21 -11.89 -14.91
CA LYS A 305 -18.42 -11.03 -14.76
C LYS A 305 -18.19 -9.81 -13.87
N THR A 306 -17.23 -9.85 -12.95
CA THR A 306 -16.87 -8.74 -12.07
C THR A 306 -16.42 -7.51 -12.86
N HIS A 307 -15.72 -7.72 -13.96
CA HIS A 307 -15.30 -6.64 -14.87
C HIS A 307 -16.51 -5.89 -15.43
N LYS A 308 -17.47 -6.61 -15.99
CA LYS A 308 -18.68 -6.04 -16.59
C LYS A 308 -19.56 -5.35 -15.53
N GLU A 309 -19.75 -5.98 -14.38
CA GLU A 309 -20.58 -5.47 -13.29
C GLU A 309 -20.05 -4.14 -12.72
N ASN A 310 -18.72 -3.97 -12.69
CA ASN A 310 -18.08 -2.81 -12.08
C ASN A 310 -17.60 -1.74 -13.09
N MET A 311 -17.69 -2.01 -14.39
CA MET A 311 -17.23 -1.08 -15.43
C MET A 311 -17.84 0.32 -15.31
N GLY A 312 -19.16 0.41 -15.09
CA GLY A 312 -19.84 1.68 -14.90
C GLY A 312 -19.46 2.41 -13.62
N ARG A 313 -19.15 1.65 -12.55
CA ARG A 313 -18.72 2.20 -11.27
C ARG A 313 -17.29 2.77 -11.34
N ILE A 314 -16.38 2.03 -11.94
CA ILE A 314 -14.96 2.42 -12.11
C ILE A 314 -14.84 3.56 -13.12
N GLY A 315 -15.66 3.53 -14.17
CA GLY A 315 -15.57 4.37 -15.36
C GLY A 315 -15.05 3.57 -16.55
N ALA A 316 -15.91 3.40 -17.54
CA ALA A 316 -15.63 2.57 -18.71
C ALA A 316 -14.35 2.98 -19.45
N ASP A 317 -14.04 4.27 -19.49
CA ASP A 317 -12.85 4.78 -20.18
C ASP A 317 -11.57 4.31 -19.47
N ILE A 318 -11.51 4.40 -18.13
CA ILE A 318 -10.36 3.93 -17.35
C ILE A 318 -10.16 2.43 -17.52
N VAL A 319 -11.25 1.65 -17.46
CA VAL A 319 -11.16 0.19 -17.66
C VAL A 319 -10.61 -0.14 -19.03
N LYS A 320 -11.11 0.51 -20.09
CA LYS A 320 -10.63 0.31 -21.46
C LYS A 320 -9.17 0.74 -21.65
N GLU A 321 -8.75 1.84 -21.04
CA GLU A 321 -7.36 2.30 -21.06
C GLU A 321 -6.44 1.26 -20.41
N VAL A 322 -6.86 0.65 -19.28
CA VAL A 322 -6.09 -0.42 -18.63
C VAL A 322 -6.07 -1.68 -19.49
N TYR A 323 -7.20 -2.10 -20.08
CA TYR A 323 -7.23 -3.24 -21.01
C TYR A 323 -6.26 -3.05 -22.19
N ALA A 324 -6.25 -1.86 -22.79
CA ALA A 324 -5.34 -1.53 -23.89
C ALA A 324 -3.86 -1.59 -23.45
N ALA A 325 -3.55 -1.15 -22.22
CA ALA A 325 -2.19 -1.17 -21.69
C ALA A 325 -1.69 -2.58 -21.33
N THR A 326 -2.60 -3.46 -20.85
CA THR A 326 -2.27 -4.81 -20.39
C THR A 326 -2.45 -5.88 -21.48
N GLY A 327 -3.24 -5.59 -22.52
CA GLY A 327 -3.68 -6.59 -23.49
C GLY A 327 -4.79 -7.50 -22.97
N TYR A 328 -5.40 -7.16 -21.83
CA TYR A 328 -6.51 -7.92 -21.25
C TYR A 328 -7.71 -7.95 -22.20
N THR A 329 -8.25 -9.14 -22.43
CA THR A 329 -9.48 -9.35 -23.20
C THR A 329 -10.49 -10.03 -22.28
N PRO A 330 -11.65 -9.38 -21.98
CA PRO A 330 -12.71 -9.95 -21.14
C PRO A 330 -13.46 -11.10 -21.84
#